data_a6ea899ed197ddc71dbc79837489cac3
#
_entry.id   a6ea899ed197ddc71dbc79837489cac3
#
_cell.length_a   1.000
_cell.length_b   1.000
_cell.length_c   1.000
_cell.angle_alpha   90.00
_cell.angle_beta   90.00
_cell.angle_gamma   90.00
#
_symmetry.space_group_name_H-M   'P 1'
#
loop_
_entity.id
_entity.type
_entity.pdbx_description
1 polymer ?
#
loop_
_entity_poly.entity_id
_entity_poly.type
_entity_poly.pdbx_seq_one_letter_code
_entity_poly.pdbx_strand_id
1 'polypeptide(L)'
;NGVGGEVNWSDDTSYFRSNFYPRFIKDTTANAFHNFFVLQDIKIDYLHIDAGHSYENVKEDFELYSTIMSPNGIISIHDTDKNYENHFIVTEEDKPFHVDWPGPAQLVNEIDRDKFEVFNMFNFGVVKNKPASTGLTLIRKK
;
A
#
# COMPACT_ATOMS: atom_id res chain seq x y z
N ASN A 1 11.30 -10.27 8.19
CA ASN A 1 11.15 -9.84 9.59
C ASN A 1 10.72 -8.38 9.60
N GLY A 2 9.43 -8.16 9.26
CA GLY A 2 8.82 -6.85 9.40
C GLY A 2 8.79 -6.48 10.88
N VAL A 3 9.45 -5.42 11.24
CA VAL A 3 9.28 -4.77 12.53
C VAL A 3 7.93 -4.06 12.48
N GLY A 4 6.87 -4.83 12.66
CA GLY A 4 5.58 -4.28 12.97
C GLY A 4 5.70 -3.61 14.33
N GLY A 5 5.85 -2.29 14.34
CA GLY A 5 5.74 -1.53 15.57
C GLY A 5 4.37 -1.84 16.17
N GLU A 6 4.35 -2.32 17.41
CA GLU A 6 3.11 -2.38 18.18
C GLU A 6 2.57 -0.95 18.30
N VAL A 7 1.55 -0.64 17.51
CA VAL A 7 0.82 0.60 17.68
C VAL A 7 0.07 0.47 18.98
N ASN A 8 0.62 1.10 20.02
CA ASN A 8 -0.05 1.18 21.32
C ASN A 8 -1.20 2.18 21.16
N TRP A 9 -2.38 1.68 20.79
CA TRP A 9 -3.59 2.47 20.70
C TRP A 9 -3.96 2.92 22.10
N SER A 10 -3.57 4.14 22.46
CA SER A 10 -3.97 4.78 23.73
C SER A 10 -5.51 4.92 23.77
N ASP A 11 -6.06 5.14 24.97
CA ASP A 11 -7.50 5.18 25.26
C ASP A 11 -8.35 6.16 24.43
N ASP A 12 -7.73 7.05 23.65
CA ASP A 12 -8.40 7.98 22.73
C ASP A 12 -9.06 7.29 21.52
N THR A 13 -8.90 5.99 21.37
CA THR A 13 -9.58 5.20 20.33
C THR A 13 -11.04 4.86 20.66
N SER A 14 -11.59 5.31 21.80
CA SER A 14 -12.94 5.02 22.21
C SER A 14 -14.00 5.47 21.17
N TYR A 15 -13.77 6.61 20.52
CA TYR A 15 -14.65 7.09 19.44
C TYR A 15 -14.63 6.17 18.22
N PHE A 16 -13.45 5.73 17.81
CA PHE A 16 -13.31 4.79 16.70
C PHE A 16 -13.90 3.42 17.05
N ARG A 17 -13.69 2.93 18.27
CA ARG A 17 -14.24 1.65 18.72
C ARG A 17 -15.78 1.64 18.78
N SER A 18 -16.44 2.76 18.99
CA SER A 18 -17.90 2.85 19.04
C SER A 18 -18.56 2.90 17.66
N ASN A 19 -17.85 3.35 16.61
CA ASN A 19 -18.39 3.57 15.27
C ASN A 19 -17.71 2.72 14.17
N PHE A 20 -16.53 2.19 14.44
CA PHE A 20 -15.78 1.33 13.53
C PHE A 20 -15.36 0.08 14.27
N TYR A 21 -15.40 -1.07 13.58
CA TYR A 21 -14.96 -2.36 14.11
C TYR A 21 -13.65 -2.78 13.41
N PRO A 22 -12.50 -2.16 13.73
CA PRO A 22 -11.23 -2.57 13.12
C PRO A 22 -10.92 -4.00 13.53
N ARG A 23 -10.55 -4.81 12.54
CA ARG A 23 -10.04 -6.17 12.77
C ARG A 23 -8.57 -6.18 12.43
N PHE A 24 -7.76 -6.66 13.34
CA PHE A 24 -6.33 -6.88 13.14
C PHE A 24 -6.08 -8.35 12.86
N ILE A 25 -5.51 -8.63 11.69
CA ILE A 25 -5.11 -9.98 11.30
C ILE A 25 -3.59 -10.02 11.40
N LYS A 26 -3.07 -10.77 12.38
CA LYS A 26 -1.63 -10.94 12.57
C LYS A 26 -1.17 -12.15 11.75
N ASP A 27 -0.96 -11.93 10.47
CA ASP A 27 -0.52 -12.96 9.53
C ASP A 27 0.22 -12.31 8.35
N THR A 28 0.76 -13.11 7.43
CA THR A 28 1.19 -12.61 6.14
C THR A 28 -0.02 -12.21 5.29
N THR A 29 0.15 -11.30 4.33
CA THR A 29 -0.93 -10.86 3.45
C THR A 29 -1.52 -12.04 2.65
N ALA A 30 -0.69 -12.94 2.13
CA ALA A 30 -1.14 -14.15 1.43
C ALA A 30 -1.96 -15.09 2.33
N ASN A 31 -1.51 -15.36 3.56
CA ASN A 31 -2.26 -16.19 4.49
C ASN A 31 -3.59 -15.54 4.90
N ALA A 32 -3.57 -14.23 5.17
CA ALA A 32 -4.78 -13.48 5.50
C ALA A 32 -5.79 -13.54 4.34
N PHE A 33 -5.32 -13.40 3.10
CA PHE A 33 -6.16 -13.52 1.91
C PHE A 33 -6.89 -14.88 1.88
N HIS A 34 -6.15 -15.98 1.96
CA HIS A 34 -6.73 -17.32 1.85
C HIS A 34 -7.57 -17.72 3.07
N ASN A 35 -7.08 -17.45 4.27
CA ASN A 35 -7.67 -17.95 5.51
C ASN A 35 -8.78 -17.07 6.07
N PHE A 36 -8.86 -15.81 5.63
CA PHE A 36 -9.85 -14.86 6.13
C PHE A 36 -10.75 -14.32 5.02
N PHE A 37 -10.20 -13.63 4.02
CA PHE A 37 -11.00 -12.95 3.02
C PHE A 37 -11.75 -13.91 2.11
N VAL A 38 -11.08 -14.92 1.57
CA VAL A 38 -11.68 -15.89 0.64
C VAL A 38 -12.69 -16.77 1.38
N LEU A 39 -12.35 -17.29 2.57
CA LEU A 39 -13.25 -18.17 3.32
C LEU A 39 -14.54 -17.48 3.76
N GLN A 40 -14.53 -16.16 3.94
CA GLN A 40 -15.71 -15.40 4.35
C GLN A 40 -16.40 -14.68 3.19
N ASP A 41 -15.96 -14.91 1.95
CA ASP A 41 -16.45 -14.23 0.73
C ASP A 41 -16.49 -12.69 0.87
N ILE A 42 -15.45 -12.12 1.50
CA ILE A 42 -15.38 -10.69 1.74
C ILE A 42 -14.99 -9.99 0.43
N LYS A 43 -15.74 -8.92 0.10
CA LYS A 43 -15.37 -7.98 -0.98
C LYS A 43 -14.80 -6.71 -0.35
N ILE A 44 -13.83 -6.10 -1.04
CA ILE A 44 -13.11 -4.93 -0.56
C ILE A 44 -13.51 -3.72 -1.42
N ASP A 45 -13.97 -2.65 -0.78
CA ASP A 45 -14.30 -1.39 -1.44
C ASP A 45 -13.08 -0.47 -1.55
N TYR A 46 -12.18 -0.54 -0.58
CA TYR A 46 -10.93 0.21 -0.59
C TYR A 46 -9.79 -0.64 -0.03
N LEU A 47 -8.74 -0.80 -0.81
CA LEU A 47 -7.49 -1.46 -0.44
C LEU A 47 -6.36 -0.44 -0.43
N HIS A 48 -5.56 -0.42 0.63
CA HIS A 48 -4.32 0.34 0.69
C HIS A 48 -3.14 -0.63 0.83
N ILE A 49 -2.23 -0.60 -0.15
CA ILE A 49 -1.00 -1.39 -0.15
C ILE A 49 0.16 -0.48 0.24
N ASP A 50 0.72 -0.71 1.42
CA ASP A 50 1.84 0.02 2.00
C ASP A 50 2.60 -0.91 2.96
N ALA A 51 3.08 -2.04 2.43
CA ALA A 51 3.73 -3.09 3.20
C ALA A 51 5.16 -3.33 2.69
N GLY A 52 5.46 -4.50 2.15
CA GLY A 52 6.78 -4.79 1.58
C GLY A 52 7.03 -4.01 0.29
N HIS A 53 8.21 -3.40 0.15
CA HIS A 53 8.56 -2.57 -1.01
C HIS A 53 9.28 -3.35 -2.12
N SER A 54 9.54 -4.66 -1.96
CA SER A 54 10.04 -5.47 -3.07
C SER A 54 8.96 -5.63 -4.14
N TYR A 55 9.40 -5.74 -5.39
CA TYR A 55 8.48 -5.93 -6.51
C TYR A 55 7.60 -7.17 -6.33
N GLU A 56 8.20 -8.27 -5.87
CA GLU A 56 7.50 -9.53 -5.64
C GLU A 56 6.40 -9.39 -4.60
N ASN A 57 6.68 -8.71 -3.47
CA ASN A 57 5.72 -8.56 -2.39
C ASN A 57 4.53 -7.71 -2.80
N VAL A 58 4.79 -6.51 -3.36
CA VAL A 58 3.69 -5.61 -3.77
C VAL A 58 2.89 -6.19 -4.93
N LYS A 59 3.52 -6.97 -5.82
CA LYS A 59 2.85 -7.67 -6.90
C LYS A 59 1.94 -8.78 -6.38
N GLU A 60 2.43 -9.61 -5.45
CA GLU A 60 1.62 -10.65 -4.81
C GLU A 60 0.39 -10.04 -4.14
N ASP A 61 0.56 -8.98 -3.35
CA ASP A 61 -0.54 -8.29 -2.69
C ASP A 61 -1.56 -7.77 -3.71
N PHE A 62 -1.11 -7.11 -4.76
CA PHE A 62 -1.98 -6.60 -5.81
C PHE A 62 -2.72 -7.71 -6.56
N GLU A 63 -2.02 -8.76 -6.98
CA GLU A 63 -2.61 -9.87 -7.73
C GLU A 63 -3.66 -10.63 -6.92
N LEU A 64 -3.39 -10.90 -5.65
CA LEU A 64 -4.34 -11.58 -4.76
C LEU A 64 -5.57 -10.70 -4.51
N TYR A 65 -5.37 -9.53 -3.95
CA TYR A 65 -6.47 -8.71 -3.43
C TYR A 65 -7.28 -8.01 -4.51
N SER A 66 -6.72 -7.75 -5.69
CA SER A 66 -7.50 -7.22 -6.83
C SER A 66 -8.61 -8.15 -7.30
N THR A 67 -8.51 -9.46 -7.00
CA THR A 67 -9.53 -10.47 -7.35
C THR A 67 -10.80 -10.36 -6.51
N ILE A 68 -10.69 -9.83 -5.30
CA ILE A 68 -11.79 -9.70 -4.34
C ILE A 68 -12.28 -8.26 -4.17
N MET A 69 -11.81 -7.35 -5.02
CA MET A 69 -12.34 -5.98 -5.02
C MET A 69 -13.81 -5.94 -5.43
N SER A 70 -14.58 -5.06 -4.80
CA SER A 70 -15.93 -4.71 -5.25
C SER A 70 -15.90 -4.08 -6.64
N PRO A 71 -17.01 -4.09 -7.40
CA PRO A 71 -17.05 -3.57 -8.77
C PRO A 71 -16.58 -2.10 -8.92
N ASN A 72 -16.76 -1.28 -7.89
CA ASN A 72 -16.30 0.11 -7.87
C ASN A 72 -15.18 0.34 -6.85
N GLY A 73 -14.55 -0.73 -6.38
CA GLY A 73 -13.49 -0.67 -5.39
C GLY A 73 -12.25 0.04 -5.92
N ILE A 74 -11.55 0.70 -5.03
CA ILE A 74 -10.33 1.44 -5.33
C ILE A 74 -9.16 0.78 -4.61
N ILE A 75 -8.07 0.57 -5.32
CA ILE A 75 -6.79 0.15 -4.77
C ILE A 75 -5.88 1.39 -4.76
N SER A 76 -5.21 1.64 -3.64
CA SER A 76 -4.13 2.60 -3.56
C SER A 76 -2.83 1.90 -3.24
N ILE A 77 -1.76 2.28 -3.94
CA ILE A 77 -0.41 1.79 -3.70
C ILE A 77 0.47 2.98 -3.33
N HIS A 78 1.15 2.89 -2.19
CA HIS A 78 2.09 3.90 -1.73
C HIS A 78 3.48 3.70 -2.37
N ASP A 79 4.36 4.71 -2.25
CA ASP A 79 5.76 4.66 -2.70
C ASP A 79 5.94 4.39 -4.21
N THR A 80 5.04 4.92 -5.02
CA THR A 80 4.99 4.66 -6.46
C THR A 80 5.77 5.65 -7.32
N ASP A 81 6.45 6.64 -6.73
CA ASP A 81 7.31 7.57 -7.49
C ASP A 81 8.70 6.95 -7.69
N LYS A 82 9.00 6.57 -8.92
CA LYS A 82 10.32 6.02 -9.31
C LYS A 82 11.50 6.97 -9.04
N ASN A 83 11.23 8.26 -8.80
CA ASN A 83 12.26 9.26 -8.55
C ASN A 83 12.35 9.63 -7.06
N TYR A 84 11.80 8.83 -6.16
CA TYR A 84 11.75 9.16 -4.73
C TYR A 84 13.13 9.52 -4.14
N GLU A 85 14.22 8.89 -4.61
CA GLU A 85 15.58 9.20 -4.18
C GLU A 85 15.96 10.68 -4.37
N ASN A 86 15.35 11.33 -5.38
CA ASN A 86 15.53 12.75 -5.61
C ASN A 86 14.70 13.62 -4.64
N HIS A 87 13.72 13.03 -3.98
CA HIS A 87 12.77 13.72 -3.13
C HIS A 87 13.16 13.66 -1.66
N PHE A 88 13.80 12.59 -1.22
CA PHE A 88 14.25 12.44 0.16
C PHE A 88 15.73 12.67 0.33
N ILE A 89 16.11 13.24 1.48
CA ILE A 89 17.49 13.20 1.94
C ILE A 89 17.67 11.82 2.59
N VAL A 90 18.00 10.83 1.79
CA VAL A 90 18.37 9.51 2.29
C VAL A 90 19.74 9.64 2.91
N THR A 91 19.87 9.36 4.20
CA THR A 91 21.18 9.27 4.85
C THR A 91 21.85 7.95 4.51
N GLU A 92 23.18 7.84 4.69
CA GLU A 92 23.87 6.57 4.47
C GLU A 92 23.34 5.45 5.40
N GLU A 93 22.81 5.83 6.57
CA GLU A 93 22.21 4.93 7.54
C GLU A 93 20.85 4.38 7.06
N ASP A 94 20.11 5.18 6.28
CA ASP A 94 18.79 4.80 5.76
C ASP A 94 18.88 3.94 4.49
N LYS A 95 19.99 3.98 3.75
CA LYS A 95 20.17 3.25 2.49
C LYS A 95 19.83 1.76 2.55
N PRO A 96 20.20 1.01 3.60
CA PRO A 96 19.86 -0.41 3.69
C PRO A 96 18.36 -0.69 3.73
N PHE A 97 17.55 0.27 4.16
CA PHE A 97 16.09 0.13 4.27
C PHE A 97 15.36 0.47 2.96
N HIS A 98 16.05 1.06 1.99
CA HIS A 98 15.47 1.53 0.73
C HIS A 98 15.87 0.69 -0.49
N VAL A 99 16.55 -0.44 -0.29
CA VAL A 99 17.08 -1.28 -1.37
C VAL A 99 15.97 -1.82 -2.29
N ASP A 100 14.79 -2.08 -1.73
CA ASP A 100 13.65 -2.68 -2.45
C ASP A 100 12.61 -1.64 -2.91
N TRP A 101 12.87 -0.37 -2.71
CA TRP A 101 11.92 0.72 -2.89
C TRP A 101 11.32 0.88 -4.29
N PRO A 102 12.00 0.60 -5.40
CA PRO A 102 11.39 0.78 -6.71
C PRO A 102 10.28 -0.24 -7.04
N GLY A 103 10.06 -1.26 -6.20
CA GLY A 103 9.06 -2.31 -6.45
C GLY A 103 7.65 -1.80 -6.71
N PRO A 104 7.06 -0.92 -5.87
CA PRO A 104 5.75 -0.34 -6.12
C PRO A 104 5.68 0.45 -7.44
N ALA A 105 6.70 1.24 -7.75
CA ALA A 105 6.77 1.99 -9.00
C ALA A 105 6.89 1.07 -10.22
N GLN A 106 7.65 -0.01 -10.11
CA GLN A 106 7.77 -1.02 -11.16
C GLN A 106 6.42 -1.68 -11.41
N LEU A 107 5.72 -2.15 -10.38
CA LEU A 107 4.40 -2.75 -10.52
C LEU A 107 3.43 -1.82 -11.23
N VAL A 108 3.35 -0.55 -10.80
CA VAL A 108 2.43 0.44 -11.40
C VAL A 108 2.68 0.64 -12.89
N ASN A 109 3.93 0.55 -13.34
CA ASN A 109 4.27 0.64 -14.77
C ASN A 109 3.81 -0.59 -15.58
N GLU A 110 3.65 -1.74 -14.94
CA GLU A 110 3.26 -3.01 -15.57
C GLU A 110 1.74 -3.27 -15.52
N ILE A 111 0.98 -2.47 -14.75
CA ILE A 111 -0.48 -2.63 -14.67
C ILE A 111 -1.12 -2.47 -16.04
N ASP A 112 -1.93 -3.46 -16.40
CA ASP A 112 -2.68 -3.52 -17.64
C ASP A 112 -3.72 -2.39 -17.69
N ARG A 113 -3.43 -1.37 -18.50
CA ARG A 113 -4.28 -0.18 -18.70
C ARG A 113 -5.58 -0.48 -19.45
N ASP A 114 -5.70 -1.63 -20.09
CA ASP A 114 -6.95 -2.04 -20.72
C ASP A 114 -7.95 -2.57 -19.69
N LYS A 115 -7.44 -3.14 -18.59
CA LYS A 115 -8.26 -3.68 -17.49
C LYS A 115 -8.47 -2.69 -16.35
N PHE A 116 -7.54 -1.75 -16.17
CA PHE A 116 -7.54 -0.85 -15.04
C PHE A 116 -7.40 0.62 -15.46
N GLU A 117 -8.12 1.48 -14.78
CA GLU A 117 -7.83 2.91 -14.75
C GLU A 117 -6.77 3.15 -13.67
N VAL A 118 -5.77 3.96 -14.00
CA VAL A 118 -4.65 4.23 -13.10
C VAL A 118 -4.37 5.72 -13.04
N PHE A 119 -4.38 6.28 -11.85
CA PHE A 119 -4.13 7.67 -11.58
C PHE A 119 -2.96 7.82 -10.61
N ASN A 120 -1.87 8.43 -11.08
CA ASN A 120 -0.66 8.66 -10.29
C ASN A 120 -0.68 10.04 -9.65
N MET A 121 -0.40 10.11 -8.37
CA MET A 121 -0.21 11.35 -7.62
C MET A 121 1.23 11.42 -7.12
N PHE A 122 2.01 12.34 -7.72
CA PHE A 122 3.40 12.57 -7.35
C PHE A 122 3.57 14.02 -6.89
N ASN A 123 4.63 14.28 -6.14
CA ASN A 123 5.03 15.63 -5.72
C ASN A 123 3.99 16.42 -4.89
N PHE A 124 3.22 15.73 -4.07
CA PHE A 124 2.33 16.43 -3.13
C PHE A 124 3.04 16.72 -1.81
N GLY A 125 3.27 17.98 -1.58
CA GLY A 125 3.99 18.50 -0.43
C GLY A 125 5.45 18.86 -0.75
N VAL A 126 6.00 19.76 0.04
CA VAL A 126 7.37 20.24 -0.09
C VAL A 126 7.99 20.35 1.29
N VAL A 127 9.14 19.72 1.50
CA VAL A 127 9.97 19.87 2.69
C VAL A 127 11.35 20.35 2.29
N LYS A 128 11.79 21.47 2.86
CA LYS A 128 13.09 22.08 2.55
C LYS A 128 13.32 22.28 1.04
N ASN A 129 12.31 22.76 0.33
CA ASN A 129 12.30 22.99 -1.12
C ASN A 129 12.46 21.71 -1.97
N LYS A 130 12.18 20.54 -1.41
CA LYS A 130 12.13 19.28 -2.16
C LYS A 130 10.74 18.67 -2.04
N PRO A 131 10.25 17.95 -3.07
CA PRO A 131 9.03 17.18 -2.94
C PRO A 131 9.13 16.23 -1.73
N ALA A 132 8.05 16.12 -0.96
CA ALA A 132 7.99 15.33 0.27
C ALA A 132 7.18 14.03 0.10
N SER A 133 6.84 13.68 -1.13
CA SER A 133 6.02 12.51 -1.42
C SER A 133 6.83 11.43 -2.11
N THR A 134 6.65 10.21 -1.65
CA THR A 134 7.13 8.99 -2.31
C THR A 134 6.18 8.49 -3.41
N GLY A 135 5.08 9.21 -3.62
CA GLY A 135 4.07 8.88 -4.60
C GLY A 135 2.94 8.03 -4.05
N LEU A 136 1.76 8.23 -4.60
CA LEU A 136 0.57 7.42 -4.39
C LEU A 136 -0.09 7.16 -5.74
N THR A 137 -0.46 5.92 -6.00
CA THR A 137 -1.20 5.55 -7.21
C THR A 137 -2.56 4.99 -6.84
N LEU A 138 -3.60 5.52 -7.46
CA LEU A 138 -4.96 4.98 -7.36
C LEU A 138 -5.28 4.14 -8.58
N ILE A 139 -5.91 2.99 -8.36
CA ILE A 139 -6.22 2.00 -9.39
C ILE A 139 -7.68 1.58 -9.21
N ARG A 140 -8.41 1.54 -10.32
CA ARG A 140 -9.78 1.03 -10.37
C ARG A 140 -9.93 0.06 -11.54
N LYS A 141 -10.64 -1.05 -11.33
CA LYS A 141 -11.00 -1.96 -12.41
C LYS A 141 -12.01 -1.29 -13.33
N LYS A 142 -11.80 -1.43 -14.64
CA LYS A 142 -12.75 -0.93 -15.68
C LYS A 142 -13.99 -1.81 -15.79
#